data_46110327730fb1c278a2ffcb84d2b307
#
_entry.id   46110327730fb1c278a2ffcb84d2b307
#
_cell.length_a   1.000
_cell.length_b   1.000
_cell.length_c   1.000
_cell.angle_alpha   90.00
_cell.angle_beta   90.00
_cell.angle_gamma   90.00
#
_symmetry.space_group_name_H-M   'P 1'
#
loop_
_entity.id
_entity.type
_entity.pdbx_description
1 polymer ?
#
loop_
_entity_poly.entity_id
_entity_poly.type
_entity_poly.pdbx_seq_one_letter_code
_entity_poly.pdbx_strand_id
1 'polypeptide(L)'
;MIHVHGVHRDPANFKDPDTFNPDRWLDSKGKFQYQPYKFIPFSMGPRVCVGESLAKVSLLMFVTSLFHKFEFRPISDDFRFCMVDTVLSVDVKDLKAKILLRS
;
A
#
# COMPACT_ATOMS: atom_id res chain seq x y z
N MET A 1 19.58 7.56 -9.84
CA MET A 1 18.12 7.22 -9.84
C MET A 1 17.86 6.40 -8.59
N ILE A 2 16.79 6.71 -7.82
CA ILE A 2 16.43 5.95 -6.61
C ILE A 2 15.57 4.76 -7.02
N HIS A 3 15.97 3.55 -6.59
CA HIS A 3 15.20 2.33 -6.83
C HIS A 3 14.17 2.14 -5.71
N VAL A 4 13.04 2.83 -5.82
CA VAL A 4 11.98 2.87 -4.79
C VAL A 4 11.52 1.48 -4.36
N HIS A 5 11.28 0.57 -5.32
CA HIS A 5 10.89 -0.81 -5.03
C HIS A 5 11.94 -1.53 -4.16
N GLY A 6 13.23 -1.41 -4.50
CA GLY A 6 14.30 -2.02 -3.71
C GLY A 6 14.38 -1.47 -2.29
N VAL A 7 14.22 -0.14 -2.12
CA VAL A 7 14.21 0.47 -0.77
C VAL A 7 13.08 -0.08 0.10
N HIS A 8 11.89 -0.26 -0.48
CA HIS A 8 10.71 -0.75 0.24
C HIS A 8 10.74 -2.27 0.49
N ARG A 9 11.57 -3.01 -0.26
CA ARG A 9 11.76 -4.46 -0.10
C ARG A 9 13.04 -4.85 0.62
N ASP A 10 13.82 -3.89 1.06
CA ASP A 10 15.04 -4.12 1.82
C ASP A 10 14.70 -4.52 3.26
N PRO A 11 15.10 -5.72 3.72
CA PRO A 11 14.87 -6.17 5.09
C PRO A 11 15.55 -5.28 6.15
N ALA A 12 16.60 -4.54 5.77
CA ALA A 12 17.25 -3.57 6.66
C ALA A 12 16.35 -2.34 6.91
N ASN A 13 15.43 -2.04 6.00
CA ASN A 13 14.47 -0.95 6.15
C ASN A 13 13.14 -1.43 6.74
N PHE A 14 12.65 -2.58 6.27
CA PHE A 14 11.35 -3.13 6.67
C PHE A 14 11.48 -4.62 6.99
N LYS A 15 11.22 -4.99 8.21
CA LYS A 15 11.18 -6.40 8.61
C LYS A 15 10.07 -7.11 7.83
N ASP A 16 10.38 -8.29 7.26
CA ASP A 16 9.45 -9.10 6.47
C ASP A 16 8.73 -8.26 5.39
N PRO A 17 9.46 -7.67 4.42
CA PRO A 17 8.94 -6.64 3.51
C PRO A 17 7.84 -7.17 2.58
N ASP A 18 7.81 -8.47 2.32
CA ASP A 18 6.81 -9.14 1.48
C ASP A 18 5.50 -9.45 2.21
N THR A 19 5.49 -9.28 3.53
CA THR A 19 4.31 -9.52 4.36
C THR A 19 3.51 -8.24 4.53
N PHE A 20 2.21 -8.28 4.18
CA PHE A 20 1.31 -7.19 4.51
C PHE A 20 1.07 -7.14 6.01
N ASN A 21 1.70 -6.19 6.67
CA ASN A 21 1.60 -5.98 8.11
C ASN A 21 1.42 -4.49 8.42
N PRO A 22 0.20 -4.01 8.62
CA PRO A 22 -0.06 -2.60 8.96
C PRO A 22 0.51 -2.19 10.33
N ASP A 23 0.68 -3.13 11.26
CA ASP A 23 1.18 -2.84 12.60
C ASP A 23 2.65 -2.35 12.59
N ARG A 24 3.38 -2.57 11.48
CA ARG A 24 4.74 -2.01 11.32
C ARG A 24 4.79 -0.48 11.39
N TRP A 25 3.65 0.18 11.24
CA TRP A 25 3.48 1.62 11.32
C TRP A 25 3.05 2.12 12.69
N LEU A 26 2.92 1.23 13.66
CA LEU A 26 2.52 1.56 15.02
C LEU A 26 3.70 1.42 15.99
N ASP A 27 3.74 2.30 16.99
CA ASP A 27 4.65 2.13 18.13
C ASP A 27 4.07 1.16 19.17
N SER A 28 4.81 0.92 20.24
CA SER A 28 4.37 0.04 21.34
C SER A 28 3.09 0.51 22.06
N LYS A 29 2.67 1.75 21.82
CA LYS A 29 1.44 2.35 22.36
C LYS A 29 0.31 2.37 21.33
N GLY A 30 0.50 1.76 20.14
CA GLY A 30 -0.48 1.76 19.06
C GLY A 30 -0.58 3.09 18.30
N LYS A 31 0.36 4.02 18.49
CA LYS A 31 0.38 5.31 17.79
C LYS A 31 1.11 5.19 16.47
N PHE A 32 0.56 5.80 15.43
CA PHE A 32 1.17 5.85 14.10
C PHE A 32 2.53 6.52 14.10
N GLN A 33 3.51 5.84 13.49
CA GLN A 33 4.88 6.34 13.28
C GLN A 33 5.18 6.43 11.79
N TYR A 34 5.36 7.65 11.31
CA TYR A 34 5.82 7.89 9.95
C TYR A 34 7.35 7.76 9.86
N GLN A 35 7.84 7.05 8.83
CA GLN A 35 9.27 6.82 8.59
C GLN A 35 9.68 7.49 7.26
N PRO A 36 9.94 8.80 7.25
CA PRO A 36 10.05 9.58 6.02
C PRO A 36 11.23 9.20 5.13
N TYR A 37 12.29 8.65 5.69
CA TYR A 37 13.49 8.26 4.91
C TYR A 37 13.46 6.80 4.41
N LYS A 38 12.56 5.99 4.92
CA LYS A 38 12.36 4.61 4.51
C LYS A 38 11.15 4.44 3.60
N PHE A 39 10.06 5.17 3.89
CA PHE A 39 8.83 5.10 3.12
C PHE A 39 8.77 6.25 2.12
N ILE A 40 9.20 5.98 0.89
CA ILE A 40 9.36 6.96 -0.19
C ILE A 40 8.57 6.57 -1.46
N PRO A 41 7.26 6.28 -1.38
CA PRO A 41 6.50 5.77 -2.54
C PRO A 41 6.44 6.76 -3.70
N PHE A 42 6.65 8.04 -3.44
CA PHE A 42 6.68 9.10 -4.43
C PHE A 42 8.11 9.58 -4.78
N SER A 43 9.12 8.79 -4.41
CA SER A 43 10.53 9.16 -4.53
C SER A 43 10.92 10.32 -3.59
N MET A 44 12.10 10.91 -3.79
CA MET A 44 12.60 12.05 -3.02
C MET A 44 13.58 12.90 -3.83
N GLY A 45 13.84 14.11 -3.36
CA GLY A 45 14.78 15.06 -4.00
C GLY A 45 14.19 15.77 -5.21
N PRO A 46 15.03 16.30 -6.13
CA PRO A 46 14.57 17.14 -7.25
C PRO A 46 13.64 16.43 -8.25
N ARG A 47 13.53 15.12 -8.18
CA ARG A 47 12.67 14.28 -9.03
C ARG A 47 11.52 13.64 -8.27
N VAL A 48 11.11 14.21 -7.13
CA VAL A 48 9.92 13.79 -6.40
C VAL A 48 8.67 13.87 -7.30
N CYS A 49 7.72 12.98 -7.08
CA CYS A 49 6.49 12.94 -7.87
C CYS A 49 5.67 14.23 -7.68
N VAL A 50 5.40 14.94 -8.76
CA VAL A 50 4.60 16.17 -8.74
C VAL A 50 3.14 15.92 -8.33
N GLY A 51 2.64 14.71 -8.57
CA GLY A 51 1.27 14.29 -8.24
C GLY A 51 1.08 13.74 -6.82
N GLU A 52 2.09 13.77 -5.95
CA GLU A 52 2.03 13.18 -4.61
C GLU A 52 0.84 13.67 -3.79
N SER A 53 0.63 14.99 -3.72
CA SER A 53 -0.46 15.57 -2.94
C SER A 53 -1.84 15.14 -3.45
N LEU A 54 -2.02 15.15 -4.78
CA LEU A 54 -3.26 14.71 -5.41
C LEU A 54 -3.51 13.22 -5.14
N ALA A 55 -2.49 12.39 -5.31
CA ALA A 55 -2.60 10.95 -5.07
C ALA A 55 -2.97 10.63 -3.62
N LYS A 56 -2.34 11.29 -2.65
CA LYS A 56 -2.64 11.09 -1.22
C LYS A 56 -4.09 11.44 -0.89
N VAL A 57 -4.58 12.60 -1.36
CA VAL A 57 -5.98 13.01 -1.13
C VAL A 57 -6.95 12.05 -1.81
N SER A 58 -6.70 11.71 -3.06
CA SER A 58 -7.55 10.78 -3.81
C SER A 58 -7.61 9.40 -3.14
N LEU A 59 -6.47 8.83 -2.77
CA LEU A 59 -6.41 7.55 -2.08
C LEU A 59 -7.16 7.59 -0.73
N LEU A 60 -6.96 8.64 0.06
CA LEU A 60 -7.67 8.79 1.32
C LEU A 60 -9.18 8.83 1.11
N MET A 61 -9.68 9.64 0.17
CA MET A 61 -11.10 9.75 -0.12
C MET A 61 -11.69 8.44 -0.65
N PHE A 62 -11.03 7.78 -1.60
CA PHE A 62 -11.52 6.51 -2.14
C PHE A 62 -11.54 5.41 -1.08
N VAL A 63 -10.44 5.20 -0.37
CA VAL A 63 -10.34 4.14 0.63
C VAL A 63 -11.35 4.35 1.74
N THR A 64 -11.42 5.55 2.32
CA THR A 64 -12.36 5.84 3.42
C THR A 64 -13.82 5.71 2.97
N SER A 65 -14.17 6.21 1.77
CA SER A 65 -15.54 6.11 1.23
C SER A 65 -15.95 4.66 0.97
N LEU A 66 -15.03 3.86 0.39
CA LEU A 66 -15.30 2.46 0.10
C LEU A 66 -15.47 1.65 1.40
N PHE A 67 -14.53 1.78 2.34
CA PHE A 67 -14.59 1.02 3.59
C PHE A 67 -15.66 1.52 4.57
N HIS A 68 -16.11 2.76 4.44
CA HIS A 68 -17.25 3.27 5.18
C HIS A 68 -18.56 2.60 4.72
N LYS A 69 -18.72 2.42 3.40
CA LYS A 69 -19.97 1.93 2.80
C LYS A 69 -20.00 0.42 2.59
N PHE A 70 -18.85 -0.19 2.35
CA PHE A 70 -18.75 -1.58 1.96
C PHE A 70 -17.85 -2.38 2.88
N GLU A 71 -18.17 -3.66 3.02
CA GLU A 71 -17.31 -4.70 3.57
C GLU A 71 -16.78 -5.56 2.43
N PHE A 72 -15.47 -5.77 2.41
CA PHE A 72 -14.80 -6.60 1.41
C PHE A 72 -14.40 -7.92 2.04
N ARG A 73 -14.80 -9.02 1.43
CA ARG A 73 -14.43 -10.36 1.85
C ARG A 73 -13.75 -11.12 0.71
N PRO A 74 -12.78 -12.00 1.00
CA PRO A 74 -12.24 -12.88 -0.02
C PRO A 74 -13.33 -13.80 -0.58
N ILE A 75 -13.17 -14.22 -1.83
CA ILE A 75 -14.08 -15.19 -2.46
C ILE A 75 -13.79 -16.61 -1.98
N SER A 76 -12.51 -16.89 -1.67
CA SER A 76 -12.04 -18.18 -1.16
C SER A 76 -10.98 -17.95 -0.08
N ASP A 77 -10.78 -18.96 0.77
CA ASP A 77 -9.75 -18.93 1.83
C ASP A 77 -8.32 -18.96 1.26
N ASP A 78 -8.15 -19.47 0.04
CA ASP A 78 -6.88 -19.51 -0.69
C ASP A 78 -6.60 -18.24 -1.50
N PHE A 79 -7.22 -17.13 -1.13
CA PHE A 79 -7.05 -15.86 -1.83
C PHE A 79 -5.58 -15.39 -1.78
N ARG A 80 -4.95 -15.32 -2.95
CA ARG A 80 -3.58 -14.81 -3.11
C ARG A 80 -3.55 -13.70 -4.14
N PHE A 81 -2.84 -12.64 -3.83
CA PHE A 81 -2.52 -11.62 -4.82
C PHE A 81 -1.48 -12.18 -5.81
N CYS A 82 -1.81 -12.15 -7.08
CA CYS A 82 -0.84 -12.36 -8.13
C CYS A 82 -0.40 -10.99 -8.64
N MET A 83 0.81 -10.58 -8.28
CA MET A 83 1.42 -9.38 -8.85
C MET A 83 2.14 -9.76 -10.14
N VAL A 84 1.96 -8.96 -11.18
CA VAL A 84 2.67 -9.13 -12.44
C VAL A 84 3.47 -7.87 -12.69
N ASP A 85 4.79 -8.04 -12.73
CA ASP A 85 5.68 -6.97 -13.09
C ASP A 85 5.51 -6.65 -14.58
N THR A 86 5.18 -5.41 -14.88
CA THR A 86 5.21 -4.86 -16.22
C THR A 86 6.42 -3.91 -16.36
N VAL A 87 6.72 -3.49 -17.56
CA VAL A 87 7.88 -2.61 -17.81
C VAL A 87 7.76 -1.26 -17.07
N LEU A 88 6.54 -0.82 -16.78
CA LEU A 88 6.28 0.51 -16.20
C LEU A 88 5.50 0.47 -14.88
N SER A 89 4.88 -0.64 -14.54
CA SER A 89 4.00 -0.76 -13.35
C SER A 89 3.99 -2.19 -12.81
N VAL A 90 3.41 -2.35 -11.64
CA VAL A 90 3.04 -3.65 -11.08
C VAL A 90 1.52 -3.74 -11.13
N ASP A 91 1.01 -4.71 -11.86
CA ASP A 91 -0.43 -4.95 -11.97
C ASP A 91 -0.85 -6.13 -11.10
N VAL A 92 -2.08 -6.09 -10.61
CA VAL A 92 -2.70 -7.18 -9.88
C VAL A 92 -3.66 -7.91 -10.82
N LYS A 93 -3.38 -9.20 -11.06
CA LYS A 93 -4.27 -10.05 -11.88
C LYS A 93 -5.33 -10.72 -11.02
N ASP A 94 -6.51 -10.89 -11.64
CA ASP A 94 -7.61 -11.71 -11.09
C ASP A 94 -8.04 -11.34 -9.66
N LEU A 95 -7.93 -10.05 -9.31
CA LEU A 95 -8.42 -9.56 -8.02
C LEU A 95 -9.95 -9.61 -8.01
N LYS A 96 -10.49 -10.54 -7.23
CA LYS A 96 -11.94 -10.70 -7.03
C LYS A 96 -12.24 -10.64 -5.54
N ALA A 97 -13.26 -9.91 -5.17
CA ALA A 97 -13.72 -9.82 -3.79
C ALA A 97 -15.25 -9.86 -3.74
N LYS A 98 -15.81 -10.43 -2.68
CA LYS A 98 -17.23 -10.28 -2.36
C LYS A 98 -17.43 -8.95 -1.68
N ILE A 99 -18.38 -8.15 -2.19
CA ILE A 99 -18.68 -6.81 -1.67
C ILE A 99 -20.05 -6.87 -1.00
N LEU A 100 -20.11 -6.43 0.23
CA LEU A 100 -21.33 -6.36 1.04
C LEU A 100 -21.56 -4.91 1.46
N LEU A 101 -22.81 -4.46 1.49
CA LEU A 101 -23.15 -3.17 2.10
C LEU A 101 -23.03 -3.29 3.63
N ARG A 102 -22.40 -2.31 4.24
CA ARG A 102 -22.45 -2.16 5.70
C ARG A 102 -23.82 -1.60 6.09
N SER A 103 -24.46 -2.28 7.00
CA SER A 103 -25.72 -1.83 7.64
C SER A 103 -25.42 -0.81 8.73
#